data_c25cc85a7b96a1d59933cf4c6dd05ffa
#
_entry.id   c25cc85a7b96a1d59933cf4c6dd05ffa
#
_cell.length_a   1.000
_cell.length_b   1.000
_cell.length_c   1.000
_cell.angle_alpha   90.00
_cell.angle_beta   90.00
_cell.angle_gamma   90.00
#
_symmetry.space_group_name_H-M   'P 1'
#
loop_
_entity.id
_entity.type
_entity.pdbx_description
1 polymer ?
#
loop_
_entity_poly.entity_id
_entity_poly.type
_entity_poly.pdbx_seq_one_letter_code
_entity_poly.pdbx_strand_id
1 'polypeptide(L)'
;MAAPPHLALWHYASYGGGSEESKKEEEEQPYPASEADFPERVQYLLVGGGTASFAAMRAIRSARPDASVLIVSAERALPYMRPPLSKELWREPELARRAADPDALSFRQWNGRRRSLAYEPAAFYAPVERLRDGAGAAAARGWRVLRLDVARREAELAAGERRARVAYEQCLVAPGVRARRLPALRAAAAAGRALAVRDVGDVARLARALDQPAVRTVAVVGAGLLGAELSAALADRLRERGVRVVALYREAAPLAALLPPYLAAHAARTLAALGVTLLPHSEVVGCSVGEAGVRLQLREAGGAGGAGGELDAQLVVECVGAEPDERLARASRLETHPELGGVLVNAELQARAGVWAAGDAACFHDEMLGRRRVEHHDHAVASGRLAGENMAGLRQPRAYSHQSMFWSDLGANLGYEAIGIIDSSLETVGVFCEDAVSDASSAALTAGAAVGAPSEGAEGAEGAALPDTRALLAASAGGAAGAGAAGAPGDEAGGKRYERGVVFYLRERRVVGVLLWNLFNRMHVARQVLAQGEFDDLFEVAKLFSLHEDD
;
A
#
# COMPACT_ATOMS: atom_id res chain seq x y z
N MET A 1 -63.31 25.81 -4.83
CA MET A 1 -63.21 25.61 -6.28
C MET A 1 -61.81 26.05 -6.68
N ALA A 2 -60.89 25.14 -6.80
CA ALA A 2 -59.57 25.35 -7.38
C ALA A 2 -59.15 24.01 -8.03
N ALA A 3 -58.84 24.03 -9.31
CA ALA A 3 -58.46 22.90 -10.13
C ALA A 3 -57.02 22.46 -9.85
N PRO A 4 -56.67 21.18 -10.04
CA PRO A 4 -55.34 20.68 -9.80
C PRO A 4 -54.39 20.95 -11.00
N PRO A 5 -53.08 21.02 -10.76
CA PRO A 5 -52.08 21.26 -11.81
C PRO A 5 -51.74 20.01 -12.59
N HIS A 6 -51.44 20.21 -13.86
CA HIS A 6 -51.16 19.27 -14.92
C HIS A 6 -49.96 18.36 -14.65
N LEU A 7 -50.13 17.07 -14.85
CA LEU A 7 -49.10 16.05 -15.09
C LEU A 7 -48.40 16.34 -16.43
N ALA A 8 -47.13 16.71 -16.36
CA ALA A 8 -46.25 16.73 -17.53
C ALA A 8 -45.73 15.31 -17.78
N LEU A 9 -46.27 14.69 -18.84
CA LEU A 9 -45.74 13.47 -19.44
C LEU A 9 -44.37 13.80 -20.09
N TRP A 10 -43.31 13.28 -19.52
CA TRP A 10 -42.01 13.24 -20.17
C TRP A 10 -42.02 12.12 -21.23
N HIS A 11 -42.07 12.49 -22.49
CA HIS A 11 -41.78 11.60 -23.60
C HIS A 11 -40.36 11.08 -23.51
N TYR A 12 -40.21 9.76 -23.38
CA TYR A 12 -38.97 9.06 -23.64
C TYR A 12 -38.62 9.22 -25.13
N ALA A 13 -37.74 10.17 -25.44
CA ALA A 13 -37.10 10.18 -26.73
C ALA A 13 -36.03 9.09 -26.71
N SER A 14 -36.24 8.04 -27.49
CA SER A 14 -35.25 7.03 -27.83
C SER A 14 -34.12 7.73 -28.59
N TYR A 15 -33.04 8.04 -27.90
CA TYR A 15 -31.76 8.39 -28.52
C TYR A 15 -31.09 7.12 -29.00
N GLY A 16 -30.82 7.12 -30.31
CA GLY A 16 -30.23 6.05 -31.07
C GLY A 16 -28.89 5.61 -30.52
N GLY A 17 -28.59 4.34 -30.79
CA GLY A 17 -27.37 3.68 -30.40
C GLY A 17 -26.13 4.40 -30.92
N GLY A 18 -25.46 5.11 -30.04
CA GLY A 18 -24.05 5.38 -30.17
C GLY A 18 -23.32 4.06 -30.02
N SER A 19 -22.43 3.74 -30.96
CA SER A 19 -21.65 2.51 -30.94
C SER A 19 -20.90 2.38 -29.60
N GLU A 20 -20.70 1.15 -29.10
CA GLU A 20 -19.91 0.90 -27.90
C GLU A 20 -18.48 1.49 -27.98
N GLU A 21 -17.97 1.68 -29.19
CA GLU A 21 -16.70 2.37 -29.46
C GLU A 21 -16.74 3.87 -29.09
N SER A 22 -17.83 4.60 -29.41
CA SER A 22 -17.94 6.02 -29.03
C SER A 22 -18.06 6.24 -27.51
N LYS A 23 -18.70 5.32 -26.79
CA LYS A 23 -18.72 5.35 -25.32
C LYS A 23 -17.38 5.02 -24.70
N LYS A 24 -16.59 4.11 -25.30
CA LYS A 24 -15.21 3.84 -24.88
C LYS A 24 -14.29 5.04 -25.12
N GLU A 25 -14.44 5.75 -26.21
CA GLU A 25 -13.65 6.95 -26.51
C GLU A 25 -13.96 8.11 -25.56
N GLU A 26 -15.21 8.35 -25.16
CA GLU A 26 -15.56 9.36 -24.15
C GLU A 26 -15.02 9.00 -22.75
N GLU A 27 -15.03 7.72 -22.35
CA GLU A 27 -14.45 7.25 -21.08
C GLU A 27 -12.92 7.33 -21.07
N GLU A 28 -12.27 7.45 -22.22
CA GLU A 28 -10.81 7.45 -22.36
C GLU A 28 -10.17 8.85 -22.43
N GLN A 29 -10.91 9.93 -22.47
CA GLN A 29 -10.33 11.27 -22.59
C GLN A 29 -9.69 11.79 -21.29
N PRO A 30 -8.51 12.43 -21.36
CA PRO A 30 -7.91 13.13 -20.23
C PRO A 30 -8.71 14.38 -19.87
N TYR A 31 -8.53 14.88 -18.63
CA TYR A 31 -9.04 16.19 -18.23
C TYR A 31 -7.88 17.12 -17.86
N PRO A 32 -7.77 18.32 -18.46
CA PRO A 32 -8.62 18.84 -19.54
C PRO A 32 -8.45 18.02 -20.83
N ALA A 33 -9.46 18.10 -21.71
CA ALA A 33 -9.46 17.35 -22.97
C ALA A 33 -8.50 17.95 -24.00
N SER A 34 -8.19 19.23 -23.92
CA SER A 34 -7.33 19.96 -24.83
C SER A 34 -6.07 20.49 -24.15
N GLU A 35 -4.94 20.43 -24.84
CA GLU A 35 -3.71 21.12 -24.44
C GLU A 35 -3.89 22.63 -24.35
N ALA A 36 -4.79 23.20 -25.16
CA ALA A 36 -5.08 24.62 -25.14
C ALA A 36 -5.77 25.10 -23.87
N ASP A 37 -6.32 24.19 -23.04
CA ASP A 37 -6.98 24.54 -21.79
C ASP A 37 -5.97 24.74 -20.64
N PHE A 38 -4.73 24.35 -20.82
CA PHE A 38 -3.70 24.59 -19.81
C PHE A 38 -3.34 26.08 -19.71
N PRO A 39 -3.05 26.58 -18.48
CA PRO A 39 -2.45 27.89 -18.31
C PRO A 39 -1.00 27.87 -18.83
N GLU A 40 -0.52 29.01 -19.37
CA GLU A 40 0.88 29.14 -19.77
C GLU A 40 1.83 29.00 -18.56
N ARG A 41 1.38 29.50 -17.41
CA ARG A 41 2.15 29.51 -16.15
C ARG A 41 1.25 29.26 -14.95
N VAL A 42 1.79 28.58 -13.94
CA VAL A 42 1.24 28.50 -12.59
C VAL A 42 2.32 28.82 -11.54
N GLN A 43 1.92 29.25 -10.37
CA GLN A 43 2.88 29.46 -9.28
C GLN A 43 3.39 28.10 -8.77
N TYR A 44 2.50 27.14 -8.58
CA TYR A 44 2.85 25.82 -8.03
C TYR A 44 2.38 24.69 -8.94
N LEU A 45 3.33 23.92 -9.43
CA LEU A 45 3.08 22.68 -10.18
C LEU A 45 3.34 21.47 -9.27
N LEU A 46 2.35 20.59 -9.09
CA LEU A 46 2.45 19.39 -8.27
C LEU A 46 2.33 18.15 -9.17
N VAL A 47 3.41 17.38 -9.26
CA VAL A 47 3.49 16.20 -10.13
C VAL A 47 3.09 14.95 -9.37
N GLY A 48 1.98 14.33 -9.78
CA GLY A 48 1.35 13.18 -9.14
C GLY A 48 0.06 13.56 -8.40
N GLY A 49 -1.02 12.78 -8.59
CA GLY A 49 -2.33 13.00 -7.97
C GLY A 49 -2.50 12.25 -6.63
N GLY A 50 -1.40 11.99 -5.91
CA GLY A 50 -1.42 11.24 -4.66
C GLY A 50 -1.52 12.11 -3.40
N THR A 51 -1.40 11.43 -2.26
CA THR A 51 -1.49 12.01 -0.91
C THR A 51 -0.52 13.19 -0.69
N ALA A 52 0.73 13.06 -1.14
CA ALA A 52 1.74 14.10 -0.92
C ALA A 52 1.39 15.39 -1.66
N SER A 53 0.97 15.31 -2.93
CA SER A 53 0.54 16.47 -3.71
C SER A 53 -0.72 17.11 -3.11
N PHE A 54 -1.69 16.31 -2.66
CA PHE A 54 -2.88 16.83 -1.98
C PHE A 54 -2.51 17.57 -0.68
N ALA A 55 -1.65 16.99 0.16
CA ALA A 55 -1.20 17.62 1.40
C ALA A 55 -0.42 18.92 1.13
N ALA A 56 0.44 18.92 0.09
CA ALA A 56 1.17 20.12 -0.34
C ALA A 56 0.23 21.22 -0.84
N MET A 57 -0.75 20.87 -1.70
CA MET A 57 -1.75 21.80 -2.21
C MET A 57 -2.51 22.46 -1.05
N ARG A 58 -2.97 21.68 -0.06
CA ARG A 58 -3.67 22.20 1.14
C ARG A 58 -2.77 23.16 1.93
N ALA A 59 -1.49 22.82 2.11
CA ALA A 59 -0.53 23.66 2.82
C ALA A 59 -0.26 24.98 2.08
N ILE A 60 -0.03 24.90 0.76
CA ILE A 60 0.18 26.09 -0.09
C ILE A 60 -1.04 27.00 -0.05
N ARG A 61 -2.24 26.46 -0.27
CA ARG A 61 -3.48 27.25 -0.29
C ARG A 61 -3.83 27.85 1.07
N SER A 62 -3.47 27.18 2.16
CA SER A 62 -3.60 27.73 3.51
C SER A 62 -2.66 28.92 3.75
N ALA A 63 -1.43 28.83 3.24
CA ALA A 63 -0.40 29.86 3.40
C ALA A 63 -0.58 31.03 2.41
N ARG A 64 -1.03 30.73 1.19
CA ARG A 64 -1.24 31.67 0.08
C ARG A 64 -2.60 31.41 -0.57
N PRO A 65 -3.67 32.00 -0.05
CA PRO A 65 -5.03 31.80 -0.58
C PRO A 65 -5.24 32.25 -2.03
N ASP A 66 -4.42 33.12 -2.53
CA ASP A 66 -4.39 33.68 -3.89
C ASP A 66 -3.52 32.87 -4.88
N ALA A 67 -2.84 31.81 -4.42
CA ALA A 67 -1.94 31.03 -5.28
C ALA A 67 -2.68 30.22 -6.35
N SER A 68 -2.06 30.11 -7.54
CA SER A 68 -2.44 29.14 -8.57
C SER A 68 -1.68 27.83 -8.35
N VAL A 69 -2.41 26.73 -8.15
CA VAL A 69 -1.86 25.39 -7.90
C VAL A 69 -2.42 24.40 -8.90
N LEU A 70 -1.55 23.80 -9.69
CA LEU A 70 -1.93 22.75 -10.67
C LEU A 70 -1.36 21.39 -10.22
N ILE A 71 -2.23 20.45 -9.92
CA ILE A 71 -1.89 19.03 -9.76
C ILE A 71 -1.97 18.37 -11.14
N VAL A 72 -0.94 17.63 -11.55
CA VAL A 72 -0.93 16.84 -12.79
C VAL A 72 -0.81 15.37 -12.45
N SER A 73 -1.84 14.59 -12.77
CA SER A 73 -1.93 13.16 -12.48
C SER A 73 -2.02 12.33 -13.76
N ALA A 74 -1.23 11.26 -13.81
CA ALA A 74 -1.37 10.26 -14.86
C ALA A 74 -2.63 9.38 -14.67
N GLU A 75 -3.16 9.33 -13.46
CA GLU A 75 -4.42 8.68 -13.14
C GLU A 75 -5.60 9.59 -13.49
N ARG A 76 -6.76 8.98 -13.74
CA ARG A 76 -8.00 9.70 -14.09
C ARG A 76 -8.82 10.10 -12.85
N ALA A 77 -8.57 9.44 -11.73
CA ALA A 77 -9.20 9.76 -10.46
C ALA A 77 -8.70 11.10 -9.89
N LEU A 78 -9.57 11.78 -9.17
CA LEU A 78 -9.19 12.89 -8.30
C LEU A 78 -8.16 12.43 -7.25
N PRO A 79 -7.39 13.32 -6.61
CA PRO A 79 -6.53 12.94 -5.50
C PRO A 79 -7.27 12.17 -4.42
N TYR A 80 -6.79 10.97 -4.08
CA TYR A 80 -7.45 10.03 -3.19
C TYR A 80 -6.47 9.31 -2.26
N MET A 81 -7.02 8.65 -1.22
CA MET A 81 -6.25 7.84 -0.27
C MET A 81 -6.08 6.39 -0.75
N ARG A 82 -4.84 5.87 -0.71
CA ARG A 82 -4.53 4.52 -1.21
C ARG A 82 -4.74 3.37 -0.21
N PRO A 83 -4.60 3.54 1.13
CA PRO A 83 -4.71 2.41 2.06
C PRO A 83 -5.97 1.54 1.91
N PRO A 84 -7.16 2.06 1.58
CA PRO A 84 -8.34 1.22 1.39
C PRO A 84 -8.29 0.29 0.17
N LEU A 85 -7.37 0.50 -0.77
CA LEU A 85 -7.26 -0.30 -2.00
C LEU A 85 -6.88 -1.76 -1.76
N SER A 86 -6.27 -2.06 -0.62
CA SER A 86 -5.89 -3.44 -0.22
C SER A 86 -6.79 -4.05 0.84
N LYS A 87 -7.71 -3.26 1.43
CA LYS A 87 -8.50 -3.63 2.61
C LYS A 87 -9.99 -3.37 2.42
N GLU A 88 -10.48 -2.23 2.92
CA GLU A 88 -11.91 -1.92 3.10
C GLU A 88 -12.71 -1.91 1.80
N LEU A 89 -12.11 -1.48 0.68
CA LEU A 89 -12.81 -1.46 -0.61
C LEU A 89 -13.29 -2.84 -1.05
N TRP A 90 -12.57 -3.90 -0.71
CA TRP A 90 -12.93 -5.27 -1.09
C TRP A 90 -14.17 -5.80 -0.34
N ARG A 91 -14.55 -5.15 0.76
CA ARG A 91 -15.79 -5.44 1.50
C ARG A 91 -17.01 -4.72 0.92
N GLU A 92 -16.81 -3.79 -0.01
CA GLU A 92 -17.90 -3.05 -0.63
C GLU A 92 -18.64 -3.90 -1.68
N PRO A 93 -19.97 -3.92 -1.66
CA PRO A 93 -20.76 -4.63 -2.67
C PRO A 93 -20.59 -3.97 -4.04
N GLU A 94 -20.75 -4.77 -5.09
CA GLU A 94 -20.72 -4.32 -6.49
C GLU A 94 -19.48 -3.47 -6.84
N LEU A 95 -18.33 -3.78 -6.25
CA LEU A 95 -17.10 -2.99 -6.40
C LEU A 95 -16.72 -2.80 -7.87
N ALA A 96 -16.84 -3.84 -8.71
CA ALA A 96 -16.50 -3.76 -10.13
C ALA A 96 -17.35 -2.70 -10.88
N ARG A 97 -18.64 -2.59 -10.55
CA ARG A 97 -19.54 -1.59 -11.11
C ARG A 97 -19.25 -0.20 -10.57
N ARG A 98 -19.06 -0.09 -9.27
CA ARG A 98 -18.80 1.20 -8.59
C ARG A 98 -17.45 1.80 -8.96
N ALA A 99 -16.45 0.97 -9.24
CA ALA A 99 -15.13 1.40 -9.65
C ALA A 99 -15.05 1.92 -11.11
N ALA A 100 -16.17 1.87 -11.85
CA ALA A 100 -16.29 2.58 -13.12
C ALA A 100 -16.29 4.11 -12.93
N ASP A 101 -16.77 4.60 -11.78
CA ASP A 101 -16.63 6.00 -11.36
C ASP A 101 -15.73 6.09 -10.12
N PRO A 102 -14.42 6.26 -10.30
CA PRO A 102 -13.47 6.28 -9.20
C PRO A 102 -13.68 7.45 -8.23
N ASP A 103 -14.23 8.56 -8.69
CA ASP A 103 -14.45 9.76 -7.87
C ASP A 103 -15.66 9.60 -6.92
N ALA A 104 -16.59 8.69 -7.25
CA ALA A 104 -17.73 8.33 -6.39
C ALA A 104 -17.44 7.15 -5.44
N LEU A 105 -16.24 6.56 -5.49
CA LEU A 105 -15.89 5.47 -4.59
C LEU A 105 -15.90 5.91 -3.13
N SER A 106 -16.46 5.06 -2.30
CA SER A 106 -16.50 5.22 -0.85
C SER A 106 -16.38 3.86 -0.18
N PHE A 107 -15.92 3.85 1.05
CA PHE A 107 -15.73 2.65 1.86
C PHE A 107 -16.27 2.86 3.28
N ARG A 108 -16.55 1.76 3.98
CA ARG A 108 -16.97 1.76 5.37
C ARG A 108 -15.74 1.64 6.26
N GLN A 109 -15.55 2.61 7.14
CA GLN A 109 -14.48 2.60 8.15
C GLN A 109 -14.81 1.62 9.28
N TRP A 110 -13.83 1.31 10.13
CA TRP A 110 -13.98 0.45 11.32
C TRP A 110 -15.12 0.88 12.25
N ASN A 111 -15.38 2.19 12.35
CA ASN A 111 -16.48 2.76 13.17
C ASN A 111 -17.84 2.76 12.45
N GLY A 112 -17.98 2.06 11.33
CA GLY A 112 -19.19 1.97 10.52
C GLY A 112 -19.50 3.19 9.65
N ARG A 113 -18.78 4.30 9.78
CA ARG A 113 -19.02 5.52 8.99
C ARG A 113 -18.54 5.33 7.55
N ARG A 114 -19.31 5.86 6.61
CA ARG A 114 -18.90 5.93 5.21
C ARG A 114 -17.97 7.09 4.96
N ARG A 115 -16.91 6.85 4.21
CA ARG A 115 -15.94 7.87 3.81
C ARG A 115 -15.71 7.77 2.30
N SER A 116 -15.64 8.93 1.62
CA SER A 116 -15.18 8.99 0.23
C SER A 116 -13.73 8.54 0.14
N LEU A 117 -13.39 7.85 -0.96
CA LEU A 117 -12.01 7.52 -1.29
C LEU A 117 -11.25 8.79 -1.70
N ALA A 118 -11.86 9.65 -2.54
CA ALA A 118 -11.32 10.95 -2.89
C ALA A 118 -11.22 11.85 -1.65
N TYR A 119 -10.17 12.64 -1.57
CA TYR A 119 -9.95 13.58 -0.47
C TYR A 119 -10.97 14.71 -0.46
N GLU A 120 -11.30 15.21 -1.65
CA GLU A 120 -12.28 16.29 -1.86
C GLU A 120 -13.15 15.96 -3.09
N PRO A 121 -14.41 16.42 -3.13
CA PRO A 121 -15.27 16.24 -4.29
C PRO A 121 -14.78 17.08 -5.48
N ALA A 122 -15.24 16.74 -6.69
CA ALA A 122 -14.84 17.43 -7.92
C ALA A 122 -15.09 18.96 -7.87
N ALA A 123 -16.16 19.39 -7.21
CA ALA A 123 -16.49 20.81 -7.06
C ALA A 123 -15.48 21.61 -6.21
N PHE A 124 -14.60 20.93 -5.46
CA PHE A 124 -13.51 21.57 -4.72
C PHE A 124 -12.43 22.12 -5.65
N TYR A 125 -12.21 21.47 -6.78
CA TYR A 125 -11.17 21.83 -7.74
C TYR A 125 -11.72 22.81 -8.77
N ALA A 126 -10.98 23.89 -9.00
CA ALA A 126 -11.28 24.80 -10.11
C ALA A 126 -11.07 24.10 -11.47
N PRO A 127 -11.78 24.46 -12.51
CA PRO A 127 -11.40 24.08 -13.88
C PRO A 127 -9.97 24.53 -14.20
N VAL A 128 -9.21 23.69 -14.93
CA VAL A 128 -7.79 23.94 -15.23
C VAL A 128 -7.58 25.27 -15.94
N GLU A 129 -8.45 25.59 -16.89
CA GLU A 129 -8.42 26.83 -17.68
C GLU A 129 -8.56 28.10 -16.82
N ARG A 130 -9.25 28.03 -15.66
CA ARG A 130 -9.40 29.15 -14.73
C ARG A 130 -8.12 29.56 -14.02
N LEU A 131 -7.12 28.70 -14.00
CA LEU A 131 -5.81 29.06 -13.44
C LEU A 131 -5.08 30.14 -14.25
N ARG A 132 -5.53 30.45 -15.45
CA ARG A 132 -5.06 31.61 -16.24
C ARG A 132 -5.38 32.94 -15.57
N ASP A 133 -6.51 33.00 -14.86
CA ASP A 133 -6.99 34.19 -14.16
C ASP A 133 -6.35 34.37 -12.79
N GLY A 134 -5.45 33.48 -12.39
CA GLY A 134 -4.63 33.56 -11.18
C GLY A 134 -4.95 32.48 -10.14
N ALA A 135 -5.79 32.78 -9.15
CA ALA A 135 -5.95 31.96 -7.95
C ALA A 135 -6.79 30.69 -8.19
N GLY A 136 -6.42 29.61 -7.48
CA GLY A 136 -7.19 28.38 -7.45
C GLY A 136 -6.33 27.14 -7.29
N ALA A 137 -6.98 25.99 -7.07
CA ALA A 137 -6.37 24.68 -7.14
C ALA A 137 -7.12 23.83 -8.16
N ALA A 138 -6.42 23.29 -9.15
CA ALA A 138 -6.98 22.45 -10.20
C ALA A 138 -6.22 21.11 -10.28
N ALA A 139 -6.91 20.09 -10.80
CA ALA A 139 -6.34 18.76 -11.01
C ALA A 139 -6.50 18.34 -12.49
N ALA A 140 -5.40 18.33 -13.23
CA ALA A 140 -5.32 17.73 -14.56
C ALA A 140 -5.13 16.22 -14.40
N ARG A 141 -6.02 15.43 -15.02
CA ARG A 141 -6.12 13.97 -14.85
C ARG A 141 -5.93 13.25 -16.17
N GLY A 142 -5.26 12.09 -16.16
CA GLY A 142 -4.88 11.39 -17.38
C GLY A 142 -3.73 12.06 -18.14
N TRP A 143 -3.06 13.03 -17.52
CA TRP A 143 -1.87 13.70 -18.03
C TRP A 143 -0.63 13.30 -17.25
N ARG A 144 0.44 13.00 -17.94
CA ARG A 144 1.74 12.64 -17.36
C ARG A 144 2.76 13.74 -17.59
N VAL A 145 3.48 14.15 -16.57
CA VAL A 145 4.67 14.98 -16.73
C VAL A 145 5.82 14.10 -17.22
N LEU A 146 6.34 14.40 -18.40
CA LEU A 146 7.41 13.64 -19.04
C LEU A 146 8.79 14.14 -18.63
N ARG A 147 8.93 15.48 -18.53
CA ARG A 147 10.20 16.15 -18.27
C ARG A 147 9.96 17.50 -17.60
N LEU A 148 10.88 17.88 -16.73
CA LEU A 148 11.03 19.23 -16.19
C LEU A 148 12.30 19.87 -16.74
N ASP A 149 12.17 20.99 -17.41
CA ASP A 149 13.29 21.89 -17.67
C ASP A 149 13.49 22.78 -16.44
N VAL A 150 14.37 22.34 -15.52
CA VAL A 150 14.59 23.01 -14.23
C VAL A 150 15.13 24.43 -14.42
N ALA A 151 15.96 24.66 -15.44
CA ALA A 151 16.56 25.96 -15.70
C ALA A 151 15.53 26.98 -16.21
N ARG A 152 14.63 26.53 -17.10
CA ARG A 152 13.52 27.36 -17.62
C ARG A 152 12.30 27.37 -16.73
N ARG A 153 12.23 26.45 -15.76
CA ARG A 153 11.05 26.18 -14.93
C ARG A 153 9.82 25.88 -15.79
N GLU A 154 9.95 24.94 -16.69
CA GLU A 154 8.91 24.49 -17.62
C GLU A 154 8.73 22.98 -17.53
N ALA A 155 7.49 22.53 -17.54
CA ALA A 155 7.11 21.11 -17.55
C ALA A 155 6.53 20.74 -18.92
N GLU A 156 6.94 19.58 -19.44
CA GLU A 156 6.37 18.94 -20.61
C GLU A 156 5.39 17.86 -20.15
N LEU A 157 4.13 17.97 -20.61
CA LEU A 157 3.04 17.07 -20.27
C LEU A 157 2.59 16.27 -21.49
N ALA A 158 2.09 15.04 -21.26
CA ALA A 158 1.51 14.22 -22.32
C ALA A 158 0.27 13.45 -21.86
N ALA A 159 -0.66 13.27 -22.79
CA ALA A 159 -1.80 12.36 -22.69
C ALA A 159 -2.03 11.70 -24.05
N GLY A 160 -1.56 10.45 -24.23
CA GLY A 160 -1.47 9.82 -25.54
C GLY A 160 -0.58 10.65 -26.48
N GLU A 161 -1.12 11.04 -27.63
CA GLU A 161 -0.43 11.88 -28.63
C GLU A 161 -0.44 13.37 -28.29
N ARG A 162 -1.29 13.80 -27.34
CA ARG A 162 -1.41 15.20 -26.94
C ARG A 162 -0.20 15.64 -26.15
N ARG A 163 0.21 16.91 -26.35
CA ARG A 163 1.35 17.52 -25.65
C ARG A 163 0.98 18.90 -25.16
N ALA A 164 1.35 19.21 -23.92
CA ALA A 164 1.18 20.53 -23.33
C ALA A 164 2.48 20.96 -22.64
N ARG A 165 2.62 22.27 -22.43
CA ARG A 165 3.70 22.86 -21.65
C ARG A 165 3.13 23.83 -20.65
N VAL A 166 3.68 23.80 -19.43
CA VAL A 166 3.28 24.70 -18.36
C VAL A 166 4.53 25.20 -17.65
N ALA A 167 4.71 26.50 -17.61
CA ALA A 167 5.75 27.12 -16.79
C ALA A 167 5.32 27.16 -15.32
N TYR A 168 6.27 27.10 -14.39
CA TYR A 168 6.00 27.11 -12.96
C TYR A 168 7.00 27.97 -12.19
N GLU A 169 6.64 28.43 -11.00
CA GLU A 169 7.59 29.09 -10.10
C GLU A 169 8.23 28.07 -9.15
N GLN A 170 7.41 27.17 -8.60
CA GLN A 170 7.84 26.06 -7.73
C GLN A 170 7.21 24.75 -8.23
N CYS A 171 7.95 23.65 -8.17
CA CYS A 171 7.47 22.35 -8.58
C CYS A 171 7.69 21.32 -7.49
N LEU A 172 6.65 20.52 -7.16
CA LEU A 172 6.76 19.33 -6.31
C LEU A 172 6.76 18.07 -7.17
N VAL A 173 7.78 17.24 -7.04
CA VAL A 173 7.88 15.91 -7.66
C VAL A 173 7.41 14.86 -6.68
N ALA A 174 6.18 14.37 -6.84
CA ALA A 174 5.56 13.39 -5.97
C ALA A 174 4.78 12.31 -6.76
N PRO A 175 5.38 11.67 -7.80
CA PRO A 175 4.71 10.65 -8.61
C PRO A 175 4.48 9.34 -7.86
N GLY A 176 5.01 9.18 -6.64
CA GLY A 176 4.97 7.97 -5.87
C GLY A 176 5.90 6.88 -6.42
N VAL A 177 5.45 5.62 -6.30
CA VAL A 177 6.15 4.42 -6.79
C VAL A 177 5.25 3.66 -7.76
N ARG A 178 5.83 2.76 -8.53
CA ARG A 178 5.12 1.79 -9.39
C ARG A 178 5.21 0.38 -8.83
N ALA A 179 4.21 -0.45 -9.08
CA ALA A 179 4.27 -1.85 -8.72
C ALA A 179 5.40 -2.55 -9.49
N ARG A 180 6.20 -3.33 -8.78
CA ARG A 180 7.17 -4.25 -9.39
C ARG A 180 6.44 -5.40 -10.06
N ARG A 181 6.95 -5.82 -11.22
CA ARG A 181 6.37 -6.91 -12.01
C ARG A 181 7.38 -8.03 -12.17
N LEU A 182 6.89 -9.28 -12.12
CA LEU A 182 7.74 -10.45 -12.32
C LEU A 182 7.91 -10.74 -13.82
N PRO A 183 9.15 -10.83 -14.32
CA PRO A 183 9.40 -11.22 -15.72
C PRO A 183 8.76 -12.57 -16.07
N ALA A 184 8.71 -13.51 -15.12
CA ALA A 184 8.08 -14.83 -15.25
C ALA A 184 6.58 -14.77 -15.55
N LEU A 185 5.89 -13.66 -15.22
CA LEU A 185 4.45 -13.49 -15.41
C LEU A 185 4.11 -12.59 -16.61
N ARG A 186 5.09 -12.21 -17.44
CA ARG A 186 4.87 -11.30 -18.58
C ARG A 186 3.80 -11.79 -19.55
N ALA A 187 3.79 -13.10 -19.88
CA ALA A 187 2.78 -13.69 -20.76
C ALA A 187 1.38 -13.62 -20.13
N ALA A 188 1.26 -13.94 -18.85
CA ALA A 188 -0.01 -13.85 -18.12
C ALA A 188 -0.50 -12.39 -18.00
N ALA A 189 0.42 -11.45 -17.82
CA ALA A 189 0.09 -10.02 -17.80
C ALA A 189 -0.42 -9.53 -19.16
N ALA A 190 0.23 -9.94 -20.26
CA ALA A 190 -0.20 -9.61 -21.62
C ALA A 190 -1.59 -10.19 -21.95
N ALA A 191 -1.94 -11.35 -21.38
CA ALA A 191 -3.26 -11.97 -21.51
C ALA A 191 -4.31 -11.41 -20.51
N GLY A 192 -3.98 -10.37 -19.73
CA GLY A 192 -4.89 -9.78 -18.73
C GLY A 192 -5.17 -10.67 -17.52
N ARG A 193 -4.37 -11.73 -17.31
CA ARG A 193 -4.56 -12.71 -16.22
C ARG A 193 -3.58 -12.54 -15.06
N ALA A 194 -2.55 -11.70 -15.19
CA ALA A 194 -1.70 -11.28 -14.09
C ALA A 194 -1.80 -9.77 -13.90
N LEU A 195 -2.28 -9.35 -12.73
CA LEU A 195 -2.59 -7.98 -12.37
C LEU A 195 -1.75 -7.55 -11.17
N ALA A 196 -1.40 -6.27 -11.08
CA ALA A 196 -0.90 -5.66 -9.87
C ALA A 196 -1.98 -4.74 -9.30
N VAL A 197 -1.85 -4.37 -8.03
CA VAL A 197 -2.74 -3.41 -7.37
C VAL A 197 -1.91 -2.25 -6.84
N ARG A 198 -2.07 -1.09 -7.47
CA ARG A 198 -1.42 0.16 -7.05
C ARG A 198 -2.37 1.34 -7.05
N ASP A 199 -3.31 1.38 -7.99
CA ASP A 199 -4.25 2.48 -8.19
C ASP A 199 -5.70 1.98 -8.28
N VAL A 200 -6.64 2.92 -8.34
CA VAL A 200 -8.08 2.62 -8.44
C VAL A 200 -8.41 1.88 -9.73
N GLY A 201 -7.72 2.18 -10.83
CA GLY A 201 -7.89 1.48 -12.10
C GLY A 201 -7.48 0.00 -12.00
N ASP A 202 -6.42 -0.30 -11.23
CA ASP A 202 -6.03 -1.68 -10.92
C ASP A 202 -7.11 -2.42 -10.13
N VAL A 203 -7.67 -1.77 -9.10
CA VAL A 203 -8.78 -2.33 -8.31
C VAL A 203 -9.99 -2.60 -9.20
N ALA A 204 -10.34 -1.67 -10.09
CA ALA A 204 -11.45 -1.83 -11.03
C ALA A 204 -11.22 -3.01 -11.98
N ARG A 205 -10.00 -3.16 -12.51
CA ARG A 205 -9.62 -4.30 -13.38
C ARG A 205 -9.70 -5.62 -12.63
N LEU A 206 -9.11 -5.69 -11.43
CA LEU A 206 -9.12 -6.89 -10.62
C LEU A 206 -10.54 -7.27 -10.19
N ALA A 207 -11.35 -6.31 -9.75
CA ALA A 207 -12.73 -6.57 -9.35
C ALA A 207 -13.57 -7.13 -10.51
N ARG A 208 -13.46 -6.54 -11.71
CA ARG A 208 -14.13 -7.06 -12.92
C ARG A 208 -13.65 -8.46 -13.29
N ALA A 209 -12.35 -8.72 -13.20
CA ALA A 209 -11.80 -10.05 -13.48
C ALA A 209 -12.28 -11.10 -12.47
N LEU A 210 -12.35 -10.74 -11.19
CA LEU A 210 -12.85 -11.62 -10.12
C LEU A 210 -14.34 -11.94 -10.25
N ASP A 211 -15.16 -11.04 -10.79
CA ASP A 211 -16.59 -11.27 -10.96
C ASP A 211 -16.92 -12.29 -12.08
N GLN A 212 -15.92 -12.69 -12.89
CA GLN A 212 -16.11 -13.71 -13.92
C GLN A 212 -16.49 -15.06 -13.30
N PRO A 213 -17.56 -15.75 -13.80
CA PRO A 213 -18.00 -17.02 -13.24
C PRO A 213 -16.96 -18.15 -13.35
N ALA A 214 -16.03 -18.06 -14.30
CA ALA A 214 -14.99 -19.07 -14.51
C ALA A 214 -13.87 -19.03 -13.45
N VAL A 215 -13.77 -17.98 -12.65
CA VAL A 215 -12.73 -17.87 -11.62
C VAL A 215 -13.03 -18.80 -10.45
N ARG A 216 -12.11 -19.72 -10.19
CA ARG A 216 -12.12 -20.72 -9.11
C ARG A 216 -10.90 -20.63 -8.20
N THR A 217 -9.77 -20.14 -8.73
CA THR A 217 -8.52 -19.97 -7.99
C THR A 217 -7.89 -18.64 -8.35
N VAL A 218 -7.52 -17.89 -7.32
CA VAL A 218 -6.74 -16.65 -7.41
C VAL A 218 -5.42 -16.87 -6.71
N ALA A 219 -4.31 -16.67 -7.42
CA ALA A 219 -2.96 -16.78 -6.87
C ALA A 219 -2.45 -15.36 -6.51
N VAL A 220 -2.13 -15.11 -5.24
CA VAL A 220 -1.49 -13.88 -4.77
C VAL A 220 0.00 -14.16 -4.60
N VAL A 221 0.83 -13.49 -5.39
CA VAL A 221 2.28 -13.70 -5.41
C VAL A 221 2.98 -12.65 -4.57
N GLY A 222 3.62 -13.09 -3.48
CA GLY A 222 4.24 -12.24 -2.46
C GLY A 222 3.33 -12.05 -1.24
N ALA A 223 3.90 -12.16 -0.05
CA ALA A 223 3.19 -12.02 1.24
C ALA A 223 3.82 -10.95 2.14
N GLY A 224 4.30 -9.84 1.56
CA GLY A 224 4.54 -8.59 2.26
C GLY A 224 3.21 -7.92 2.66
N LEU A 225 3.24 -6.66 3.12
CA LEU A 225 2.05 -5.92 3.57
C LEU A 225 0.88 -6.02 2.60
N LEU A 226 1.08 -5.60 1.35
CA LEU A 226 0.02 -5.62 0.33
C LEU A 226 -0.53 -7.02 0.08
N GLY A 227 0.37 -8.01 -0.07
CA GLY A 227 -0.05 -9.39 -0.39
C GLY A 227 -0.81 -10.06 0.76
N ALA A 228 -0.41 -9.83 2.00
CA ALA A 228 -1.10 -10.34 3.18
C ALA A 228 -2.49 -9.70 3.35
N GLU A 229 -2.58 -8.35 3.28
CA GLU A 229 -3.84 -7.61 3.35
C GLU A 229 -4.81 -8.04 2.25
N LEU A 230 -4.32 -8.11 1.02
CA LEU A 230 -5.15 -8.43 -0.13
C LEU A 230 -5.60 -9.90 -0.09
N SER A 231 -4.74 -10.84 0.35
CA SER A 231 -5.12 -12.23 0.54
C SER A 231 -6.26 -12.38 1.55
N ALA A 232 -6.18 -11.68 2.70
CA ALA A 232 -7.24 -11.67 3.70
C ALA A 232 -8.54 -11.08 3.13
N ALA A 233 -8.47 -9.93 2.47
CA ALA A 233 -9.62 -9.23 1.92
C ALA A 233 -10.31 -10.02 0.78
N LEU A 234 -9.53 -10.65 -0.10
CA LEU A 234 -10.05 -11.49 -1.18
C LEU A 234 -10.64 -12.80 -0.66
N ALA A 235 -10.04 -13.43 0.35
CA ALA A 235 -10.58 -14.64 0.96
C ALA A 235 -11.96 -14.37 1.57
N ASP A 236 -12.12 -13.25 2.26
CA ASP A 236 -13.42 -12.84 2.82
C ASP A 236 -14.44 -12.56 1.72
N ARG A 237 -14.11 -11.73 0.71
CA ARG A 237 -14.97 -11.37 -0.40
C ARG A 237 -15.45 -12.57 -1.22
N LEU A 238 -14.57 -13.56 -1.44
CA LEU A 238 -14.81 -14.66 -2.36
C LEU A 238 -15.32 -15.94 -1.68
N ARG A 239 -15.44 -15.94 -0.37
CA ARG A 239 -15.83 -17.07 0.47
C ARG A 239 -17.11 -17.72 0.01
N GLU A 240 -18.19 -16.93 -0.15
CA GLU A 240 -19.52 -17.43 -0.54
C GLU A 240 -19.54 -18.05 -1.94
N ARG A 241 -18.62 -17.62 -2.80
CA ARG A 241 -18.48 -18.18 -4.16
C ARG A 241 -17.61 -19.42 -4.20
N GLY A 242 -17.01 -19.84 -3.09
CA GLY A 242 -16.11 -20.98 -3.01
C GLY A 242 -14.84 -20.81 -3.86
N VAL A 243 -14.40 -19.58 -4.10
CA VAL A 243 -13.15 -19.31 -4.84
C VAL A 243 -11.97 -19.44 -3.89
N ARG A 244 -11.00 -20.26 -4.29
CA ARG A 244 -9.78 -20.49 -3.52
C ARG A 244 -8.80 -19.33 -3.70
N VAL A 245 -8.34 -18.72 -2.61
CA VAL A 245 -7.25 -17.74 -2.59
C VAL A 245 -5.99 -18.43 -2.11
N VAL A 246 -4.94 -18.40 -2.94
CA VAL A 246 -3.65 -19.04 -2.68
C VAL A 246 -2.58 -17.97 -2.60
N ALA A 247 -1.98 -17.78 -1.42
CA ALA A 247 -0.85 -16.89 -1.22
C ALA A 247 0.47 -17.68 -1.32
N LEU A 248 1.31 -17.34 -2.30
CA LEU A 248 2.60 -17.99 -2.52
C LEU A 248 3.74 -16.99 -2.37
N TYR A 249 4.78 -17.37 -1.65
CA TYR A 249 5.87 -16.48 -1.26
C TYR A 249 7.16 -17.27 -0.95
N ARG A 250 8.29 -16.57 -1.05
CA ARG A 250 9.63 -17.20 -0.91
C ARG A 250 10.01 -17.43 0.55
N GLU A 251 9.50 -16.61 1.44
CA GLU A 251 9.80 -16.61 2.87
C GLU A 251 9.11 -17.80 3.57
N ALA A 252 9.50 -18.08 4.82
CA ALA A 252 8.89 -19.15 5.63
C ALA A 252 7.46 -18.78 6.10
N ALA A 253 7.16 -17.50 6.23
CA ALA A 253 5.86 -17.01 6.68
C ALA A 253 5.51 -15.67 6.01
N PRO A 254 4.21 -15.27 5.97
CA PRO A 254 3.83 -13.94 5.54
C PRO A 254 4.40 -12.89 6.49
N LEU A 255 4.73 -11.72 5.95
CA LEU A 255 5.31 -10.59 6.69
C LEU A 255 6.67 -10.88 7.35
N ALA A 256 7.35 -11.97 6.99
CA ALA A 256 8.59 -12.40 7.62
C ALA A 256 9.74 -11.39 7.52
N ALA A 257 9.72 -10.48 6.54
CA ALA A 257 10.71 -9.40 6.46
C ALA A 257 10.49 -8.29 7.51
N LEU A 258 9.31 -8.23 8.11
CA LEU A 258 8.91 -7.19 9.07
C LEU A 258 8.79 -7.73 10.49
N LEU A 259 8.08 -8.85 10.63
CA LEU A 259 7.69 -9.42 11.92
C LEU A 259 8.71 -10.43 12.42
N PRO A 260 8.97 -10.48 13.74
CA PRO A 260 9.69 -11.58 14.33
C PRO A 260 9.03 -12.92 13.99
N PRO A 261 9.79 -14.04 13.94
CA PRO A 261 9.29 -15.34 13.47
C PRO A 261 8.00 -15.82 14.16
N TYR A 262 7.86 -15.57 15.46
CA TYR A 262 6.67 -15.98 16.22
C TYR A 262 5.41 -15.20 15.83
N LEU A 263 5.52 -13.89 15.51
CA LEU A 263 4.40 -13.08 15.02
C LEU A 263 4.10 -13.38 13.55
N ALA A 264 5.11 -13.61 12.73
CA ALA A 264 4.91 -14.03 11.34
C ALA A 264 4.17 -15.39 11.27
N ALA A 265 4.51 -16.34 12.15
CA ALA A 265 3.79 -17.60 12.29
C ALA A 265 2.34 -17.38 12.78
N HIS A 266 2.09 -16.42 13.70
CA HIS A 266 0.75 -16.06 14.13
C HIS A 266 -0.06 -15.46 12.95
N ALA A 267 0.52 -14.56 12.17
CA ALA A 267 -0.10 -14.01 10.97
C ALA A 267 -0.44 -15.11 9.94
N ALA A 268 0.42 -16.12 9.77
CA ALA A 268 0.15 -17.27 8.92
C ALA A 268 -1.09 -18.05 9.40
N ARG A 269 -1.19 -18.35 10.69
CA ARG A 269 -2.38 -19.00 11.26
C ARG A 269 -3.65 -18.18 11.05
N THR A 270 -3.57 -16.88 11.24
CA THR A 270 -4.70 -15.95 11.02
C THR A 270 -5.17 -15.98 9.56
N LEU A 271 -4.25 -15.89 8.59
CA LEU A 271 -4.59 -15.98 7.17
C LEU A 271 -5.20 -17.34 6.80
N ALA A 272 -4.64 -18.43 7.32
CA ALA A 272 -5.18 -19.77 7.12
C ALA A 272 -6.60 -19.92 7.69
N ALA A 273 -6.86 -19.38 8.89
CA ALA A 273 -8.19 -19.36 9.51
C ALA A 273 -9.21 -18.52 8.70
N LEU A 274 -8.75 -17.50 7.98
CA LEU A 274 -9.57 -16.73 7.04
C LEU A 274 -9.86 -17.48 5.72
N GLY A 275 -9.26 -18.66 5.52
CA GLY A 275 -9.47 -19.50 4.33
C GLY A 275 -8.42 -19.29 3.22
N VAL A 276 -7.31 -18.61 3.51
CA VAL A 276 -6.20 -18.48 2.56
C VAL A 276 -5.36 -19.76 2.56
N THR A 277 -5.15 -20.35 1.40
CA THR A 277 -4.16 -21.44 1.22
C THR A 277 -2.77 -20.81 1.16
N LEU A 278 -1.86 -21.21 2.05
CA LEU A 278 -0.51 -20.69 2.10
C LEU A 278 0.49 -21.63 1.44
N LEU A 279 1.32 -21.12 0.54
CA LEU A 279 2.43 -21.81 -0.11
C LEU A 279 3.75 -21.06 0.20
N PRO A 280 4.35 -21.32 1.38
CA PRO A 280 5.67 -20.79 1.73
C PRO A 280 6.76 -21.42 0.86
N HIS A 281 7.96 -20.84 0.91
CA HIS A 281 9.16 -21.30 0.18
C HIS A 281 8.92 -21.51 -1.32
N SER A 282 8.00 -20.75 -1.92
CA SER A 282 7.60 -20.91 -3.31
C SER A 282 7.95 -19.67 -4.13
N GLU A 283 8.71 -19.89 -5.21
CA GLU A 283 9.08 -18.86 -6.17
C GLU A 283 8.46 -19.17 -7.54
N VAL A 284 7.81 -18.17 -8.16
CA VAL A 284 7.31 -18.29 -9.54
C VAL A 284 8.46 -18.07 -10.49
N VAL A 285 8.82 -19.12 -11.24
CA VAL A 285 9.94 -19.10 -12.21
C VAL A 285 9.47 -19.03 -13.66
N GLY A 286 8.20 -19.34 -13.93
CA GLY A 286 7.59 -19.27 -15.26
C GLY A 286 6.09 -19.39 -15.20
N CYS A 287 5.44 -19.14 -16.33
CA CYS A 287 4.02 -19.41 -16.51
C CYS A 287 3.69 -19.80 -17.95
N SER A 288 2.63 -20.58 -18.11
CA SER A 288 1.96 -20.79 -19.39
C SER A 288 0.50 -20.33 -19.30
N VAL A 289 -0.01 -19.78 -20.39
CA VAL A 289 -1.38 -19.24 -20.47
C VAL A 289 -2.19 -20.15 -21.40
N GLY A 290 -3.32 -20.64 -20.91
CA GLY A 290 -4.29 -21.41 -21.67
C GLY A 290 -5.70 -20.81 -21.57
N GLU A 291 -6.66 -21.45 -22.23
CA GLU A 291 -8.07 -21.01 -22.18
C GLU A 291 -8.62 -21.02 -20.74
N ALA A 292 -8.31 -22.05 -19.97
CA ALA A 292 -8.80 -22.23 -18.61
C ALA A 292 -8.14 -21.32 -17.56
N GLY A 293 -6.99 -20.70 -17.87
CA GLY A 293 -6.27 -19.89 -16.89
C GLY A 293 -4.77 -19.81 -17.15
N VAL A 294 -4.04 -19.64 -16.07
CA VAL A 294 -2.57 -19.57 -16.01
C VAL A 294 -2.08 -20.76 -15.20
N ARG A 295 -1.12 -21.48 -15.74
CA ARG A 295 -0.34 -22.48 -15.01
C ARG A 295 0.98 -21.86 -14.59
N LEU A 296 1.19 -21.70 -13.30
CA LEU A 296 2.42 -21.20 -12.69
C LEU A 296 3.40 -22.35 -12.50
N GLN A 297 4.64 -22.14 -12.90
CA GLN A 297 5.76 -23.03 -12.61
C GLN A 297 6.45 -22.53 -11.35
N LEU A 298 6.52 -23.39 -10.34
CA LEU A 298 7.03 -23.05 -9.02
C LEU A 298 8.37 -23.76 -8.78
N ARG A 299 9.27 -23.08 -8.09
CA ARG A 299 10.52 -23.61 -7.57
C ARG A 299 10.56 -23.40 -6.06
N GLU A 300 11.18 -24.30 -5.32
CA GLU A 300 11.48 -24.10 -3.91
C GLU A 300 12.50 -22.95 -3.75
N ALA A 301 12.15 -21.94 -2.97
CA ALA A 301 13.03 -20.81 -2.75
C ALA A 301 14.25 -21.21 -1.91
N GLY A 302 15.45 -20.90 -2.40
CA GLY A 302 16.72 -21.25 -1.75
C GLY A 302 17.21 -22.67 -2.01
N GLY A 303 16.46 -23.51 -2.75
CA GLY A 303 16.85 -24.88 -3.10
C GLY A 303 17.66 -24.96 -4.41
N ALA A 304 18.78 -25.67 -4.39
CA ALA A 304 19.52 -26.04 -5.59
C ALA A 304 18.81 -27.24 -6.28
N GLY A 305 17.78 -26.98 -7.10
CA GLY A 305 17.25 -27.98 -8.02
C GLY A 305 16.21 -28.96 -7.46
N GLY A 306 15.43 -28.59 -6.45
CA GLY A 306 14.29 -29.38 -5.98
C GLY A 306 13.16 -29.47 -7.02
N ALA A 307 12.38 -30.54 -6.98
CA ALA A 307 11.25 -30.79 -7.88
C ALA A 307 10.27 -29.61 -7.82
N GLY A 308 10.14 -28.88 -8.93
CA GLY A 308 9.22 -27.77 -9.06
C GLY A 308 7.77 -28.26 -8.99
N GLY A 309 6.92 -27.48 -8.31
CA GLY A 309 5.48 -27.66 -8.34
C GLY A 309 4.82 -26.85 -9.44
N GLU A 310 3.56 -27.14 -9.70
CA GLU A 310 2.71 -26.33 -10.57
C GLU A 310 1.46 -25.87 -9.82
N LEU A 311 0.96 -24.69 -10.16
CA LEU A 311 -0.30 -24.18 -9.65
C LEU A 311 -1.14 -23.63 -10.81
N ASP A 312 -2.33 -24.18 -10.97
CA ASP A 312 -3.32 -23.65 -11.90
C ASP A 312 -4.18 -22.57 -11.21
N ALA A 313 -4.28 -21.39 -11.84
CA ALA A 313 -5.11 -20.28 -11.37
C ALA A 313 -5.76 -19.56 -12.55
N GLN A 314 -6.93 -18.98 -12.36
CA GLN A 314 -7.56 -18.14 -13.38
C GLN A 314 -7.02 -16.73 -13.37
N LEU A 315 -6.62 -16.25 -12.19
CA LEU A 315 -6.04 -14.94 -12.00
C LEU A 315 -4.81 -15.00 -11.09
N VAL A 316 -3.85 -14.14 -11.39
CA VAL A 316 -2.64 -13.94 -10.59
C VAL A 316 -2.60 -12.48 -10.16
N VAL A 317 -2.35 -12.22 -8.87
CA VAL A 317 -2.16 -10.86 -8.33
C VAL A 317 -0.72 -10.72 -7.87
N GLU A 318 0.02 -9.81 -8.50
CA GLU A 318 1.43 -9.59 -8.22
C GLU A 318 1.59 -8.58 -7.06
N CYS A 319 2.04 -9.06 -5.90
CA CYS A 319 2.29 -8.30 -4.69
C CYS A 319 3.78 -8.36 -4.27
N VAL A 320 4.68 -8.23 -5.25
CA VAL A 320 6.13 -8.44 -5.10
C VAL A 320 6.92 -7.16 -4.81
N GLY A 321 6.24 -6.17 -4.25
CA GLY A 321 6.81 -4.89 -3.85
C GLY A 321 6.60 -3.78 -4.87
N ALA A 322 7.21 -2.63 -4.59
CA ALA A 322 7.16 -1.44 -5.40
C ALA A 322 8.57 -0.92 -5.68
N GLU A 323 8.69 0.00 -6.61
CA GLU A 323 9.94 0.67 -6.95
C GLU A 323 9.68 2.11 -7.38
N PRO A 324 10.61 3.05 -7.11
CA PRO A 324 10.47 4.42 -7.57
C PRO A 324 10.38 4.50 -9.09
N ASP A 325 9.47 5.32 -9.60
CA ASP A 325 9.45 5.64 -11.02
C ASP A 325 10.41 6.79 -11.31
N GLU A 326 11.65 6.45 -11.63
CA GLU A 326 12.72 7.42 -11.87
C GLU A 326 12.71 8.02 -13.29
N ARG A 327 11.75 7.65 -14.16
CA ARG A 327 11.72 8.14 -15.54
C ARG A 327 11.68 9.66 -15.61
N LEU A 328 10.83 10.30 -14.80
CA LEU A 328 10.78 11.75 -14.70
C LEU A 328 12.09 12.34 -14.16
N ALA A 329 12.63 11.79 -13.09
CA ALA A 329 13.87 12.27 -12.48
C ALA A 329 15.04 12.23 -13.48
N ARG A 330 15.21 11.11 -14.17
CA ARG A 330 16.25 10.95 -15.20
C ARG A 330 16.07 11.89 -16.38
N ALA A 331 14.82 12.01 -16.91
CA ALA A 331 14.52 12.93 -18.02
C ALA A 331 14.74 14.40 -17.64
N SER A 332 14.59 14.74 -16.36
CA SER A 332 14.75 16.08 -15.80
C SER A 332 16.14 16.34 -15.22
N ARG A 333 17.04 15.34 -15.26
CA ARG A 333 18.40 15.39 -14.67
C ARG A 333 18.38 15.73 -13.18
N LEU A 334 17.38 15.21 -12.44
CA LEU A 334 17.35 15.22 -10.99
C LEU A 334 18.19 14.06 -10.45
N GLU A 335 18.87 14.28 -9.35
CA GLU A 335 19.66 13.23 -8.69
C GLU A 335 18.74 12.21 -8.01
N THR A 336 19.10 10.92 -8.16
CA THR A 336 18.42 9.81 -7.49
C THR A 336 19.43 9.02 -6.66
N HIS A 337 18.95 8.38 -5.59
CA HIS A 337 19.83 7.54 -4.76
C HIS A 337 20.11 6.22 -5.48
N PRO A 338 21.40 5.78 -5.57
CA PRO A 338 21.77 4.61 -6.37
C PRO A 338 21.18 3.29 -5.87
N GLU A 339 21.04 3.11 -4.55
CA GLU A 339 20.57 1.87 -3.92
C GLU A 339 19.08 1.95 -3.55
N LEU A 340 18.65 3.01 -2.85
CA LEU A 340 17.28 3.17 -2.38
C LEU A 340 16.34 3.64 -3.50
N GLY A 341 16.89 4.21 -4.56
CA GLY A 341 16.11 4.92 -5.57
C GLY A 341 15.44 6.18 -5.03
N GLY A 342 14.64 6.82 -5.88
CA GLY A 342 13.93 8.06 -5.55
C GLY A 342 14.80 9.32 -5.64
N VAL A 343 14.13 10.46 -5.72
CA VAL A 343 14.77 11.77 -5.88
C VAL A 343 15.49 12.16 -4.60
N LEU A 344 16.80 12.44 -4.70
CA LEU A 344 17.58 12.94 -3.57
C LEU A 344 17.13 14.36 -3.20
N VAL A 345 16.86 14.55 -1.92
CA VAL A 345 16.49 15.86 -1.36
C VAL A 345 17.37 16.21 -0.15
N ASN A 346 17.46 17.52 0.10
CA ASN A 346 18.06 18.04 1.34
C ASN A 346 17.11 17.87 2.53
N ALA A 347 17.50 18.38 3.70
CA ALA A 347 16.69 18.29 4.92
C ALA A 347 15.30 18.93 4.78
N GLU A 348 15.20 19.99 4.00
CA GLU A 348 13.97 20.76 3.77
C GLU A 348 13.08 20.16 2.66
N LEU A 349 13.43 18.99 2.09
CA LEU A 349 12.78 18.29 0.98
C LEU A 349 12.99 18.97 -0.38
N GLN A 350 14.00 19.81 -0.56
CA GLN A 350 14.35 20.43 -1.83
C GLN A 350 15.36 19.59 -2.61
N ALA A 351 15.06 19.29 -3.88
CA ALA A 351 15.95 18.56 -4.80
C ALA A 351 16.86 19.53 -5.60
N ARG A 352 16.31 20.65 -6.04
CA ARG A 352 16.98 21.73 -6.78
C ARG A 352 16.26 23.05 -6.47
N ALA A 353 16.88 24.17 -6.82
CA ALA A 353 16.24 25.48 -6.69
C ALA A 353 14.89 25.51 -7.41
N GLY A 354 13.80 25.69 -6.65
CA GLY A 354 12.43 25.68 -7.15
C GLY A 354 11.87 24.30 -7.48
N VAL A 355 12.58 23.19 -7.15
CA VAL A 355 12.09 21.81 -7.32
C VAL A 355 12.25 21.04 -6.02
N TRP A 356 11.15 20.46 -5.56
CA TRP A 356 10.99 19.73 -4.31
C TRP A 356 10.55 18.29 -4.58
N ALA A 357 10.73 17.38 -3.63
CA ALA A 357 10.14 16.05 -3.74
C ALA A 357 9.59 15.59 -2.38
N ALA A 358 8.49 14.83 -2.41
CA ALA A 358 7.82 14.32 -1.22
C ALA A 358 7.15 12.95 -1.46
N GLY A 359 6.74 12.31 -0.37
CA GLY A 359 6.12 10.99 -0.39
C GLY A 359 7.09 9.90 -0.86
N ASP A 360 6.53 8.81 -1.39
CA ASP A 360 7.28 7.60 -1.76
C ASP A 360 8.42 7.87 -2.78
N ALA A 361 8.33 8.97 -3.54
CA ALA A 361 9.34 9.34 -4.54
C ALA A 361 10.58 10.02 -3.97
N ALA A 362 10.53 10.51 -2.73
CA ALA A 362 11.63 11.25 -2.11
C ALA A 362 12.58 10.33 -1.34
N CYS A 363 13.87 10.48 -1.58
CA CYS A 363 14.93 9.91 -0.74
C CYS A 363 15.51 11.02 0.13
N PHE A 364 15.11 11.05 1.39
CA PHE A 364 15.40 12.11 2.34
C PHE A 364 16.40 11.65 3.41
N HIS A 365 16.98 12.60 4.11
CA HIS A 365 17.82 12.34 5.28
C HIS A 365 16.97 12.44 6.55
N ASP A 366 16.90 11.34 7.29
CA ASP A 366 16.33 11.28 8.61
C ASP A 366 17.46 11.47 9.64
N GLU A 367 17.32 12.44 10.53
CA GLU A 367 18.36 12.78 11.50
C GLU A 367 18.69 11.62 12.45
N MET A 368 17.69 10.76 12.75
CA MET A 368 17.84 9.64 13.68
C MET A 368 18.19 8.32 12.98
N LEU A 369 17.62 8.10 11.80
CA LEU A 369 17.63 6.80 11.13
C LEU A 369 18.45 6.80 9.82
N GLY A 370 19.05 7.94 9.46
CA GLY A 370 19.91 8.09 8.29
C GLY A 370 19.16 8.27 6.97
N ARG A 371 19.84 8.06 5.85
CA ARG A 371 19.24 8.21 4.52
C ARG A 371 18.23 7.10 4.27
N ARG A 372 16.99 7.47 3.89
CA ARG A 372 15.91 6.52 3.67
C ARG A 372 14.88 7.00 2.65
N ARG A 373 14.08 6.06 2.17
CA ARG A 373 12.87 6.26 1.39
C ARG A 373 11.74 5.48 2.07
N VAL A 374 10.59 6.11 2.24
CA VAL A 374 9.46 5.58 3.01
C VAL A 374 8.20 5.61 2.17
N GLU A 375 7.50 4.48 2.08
CA GLU A 375 6.27 4.28 1.29
C GLU A 375 5.02 4.24 2.18
N HIS A 376 4.94 5.11 3.19
CA HIS A 376 3.84 5.16 4.14
C HIS A 376 2.90 6.33 3.86
N HIS A 377 1.60 6.12 4.09
CA HIS A 377 0.60 7.18 3.94
C HIS A 377 0.89 8.38 4.84
N ASP A 378 1.25 8.15 6.11
CA ASP A 378 1.61 9.20 7.07
C ASP A 378 2.83 10.02 6.59
N HIS A 379 3.86 9.34 6.04
CA HIS A 379 5.01 10.00 5.41
C HIS A 379 4.57 10.90 4.25
N ALA A 380 3.71 10.41 3.37
CA ALA A 380 3.25 11.19 2.23
C ALA A 380 2.46 12.43 2.68
N VAL A 381 1.65 12.34 3.74
CA VAL A 381 0.94 13.50 4.34
C VAL A 381 1.93 14.49 4.93
N ALA A 382 2.84 14.04 5.79
CA ALA A 382 3.74 14.92 6.53
C ALA A 382 4.78 15.58 5.63
N SER A 383 5.43 14.80 4.73
CA SER A 383 6.42 15.33 3.80
C SER A 383 5.79 16.24 2.74
N GLY A 384 4.61 15.88 2.22
CA GLY A 384 3.86 16.72 1.29
C GLY A 384 3.47 18.06 1.91
N ARG A 385 2.94 18.04 3.14
CA ARG A 385 2.60 19.26 3.88
C ARG A 385 3.82 20.16 4.07
N LEU A 386 4.91 19.60 4.58
CA LEU A 386 6.13 20.38 4.83
C LEU A 386 6.71 20.95 3.53
N ALA A 387 6.78 20.14 2.47
CA ALA A 387 7.22 20.62 1.15
C ALA A 387 6.35 21.78 0.68
N GLY A 388 5.02 21.68 0.82
CA GLY A 388 4.09 22.76 0.49
C GLY A 388 4.29 24.03 1.30
N GLU A 389 4.51 23.92 2.62
CA GLU A 389 4.82 25.05 3.51
C GLU A 389 6.15 25.73 3.13
N ASN A 390 7.19 24.92 2.85
CA ASN A 390 8.50 25.41 2.42
C ASN A 390 8.43 26.08 1.04
N MET A 391 7.69 25.48 0.09
CA MET A 391 7.44 26.06 -1.24
C MET A 391 6.71 27.41 -1.17
N ALA A 392 5.76 27.54 -0.23
CA ALA A 392 5.01 28.80 -0.06
C ALA A 392 5.89 29.98 0.38
N GLY A 393 7.03 29.74 1.01
CA GLY A 393 8.07 30.71 1.26
C GLY A 393 7.67 31.82 2.24
N LEU A 394 6.66 31.59 3.12
CA LEU A 394 6.27 32.58 4.13
C LEU A 394 7.22 32.64 5.34
N ARG A 395 8.00 31.59 5.53
CA ARG A 395 8.98 31.44 6.61
C ARG A 395 10.26 30.82 6.05
N GLN A 396 11.32 30.81 6.84
CA GLN A 396 12.52 30.03 6.52
C GLN A 396 12.14 28.56 6.37
N PRO A 397 12.67 27.85 5.36
CA PRO A 397 12.40 26.44 5.17
C PRO A 397 12.74 25.64 6.42
N ARG A 398 11.90 24.68 6.76
CA ARG A 398 12.08 23.80 7.91
C ARG A 398 12.54 22.41 7.46
N ALA A 399 13.41 21.80 8.26
CA ALA A 399 13.83 20.43 8.05
C ALA A 399 12.70 19.43 8.33
N TYR A 400 12.73 18.30 7.62
CA TYR A 400 11.81 17.19 7.83
C TYR A 400 12.30 16.31 8.98
N SER A 401 11.59 16.36 10.09
CA SER A 401 11.92 15.59 11.31
C SER A 401 10.79 14.62 11.74
N HIS A 402 9.74 14.48 10.93
CA HIS A 402 8.61 13.63 11.27
C HIS A 402 8.97 12.14 11.16
N GLN A 403 8.76 11.41 12.26
CA GLN A 403 8.85 9.96 12.27
C GLN A 403 7.51 9.35 11.85
N SER A 404 7.53 8.76 10.66
CA SER A 404 6.32 8.24 10.02
C SER A 404 5.92 6.89 10.58
N MET A 405 4.61 6.72 10.77
CA MET A 405 3.99 5.45 11.13
C MET A 405 3.33 4.80 9.90
N PHE A 406 3.09 3.51 10.02
CA PHE A 406 2.18 2.77 9.15
C PHE A 406 1.32 1.83 9.98
N TRP A 407 0.22 1.38 9.38
CA TRP A 407 -0.65 0.38 9.98
C TRP A 407 -1.01 -0.68 8.95
N SER A 408 -1.40 -1.84 9.44
CA SER A 408 -1.92 -2.93 8.62
C SER A 408 -2.96 -3.71 9.41
N ASP A 409 -3.92 -4.32 8.73
CA ASP A 409 -4.87 -5.25 9.31
C ASP A 409 -5.08 -6.47 8.40
N LEU A 410 -5.22 -7.63 9.02
CA LEU A 410 -5.50 -8.91 8.38
C LEU A 410 -6.86 -9.43 8.85
N GLY A 411 -7.92 -8.70 8.54
CA GLY A 411 -9.26 -8.97 9.03
C GLY A 411 -9.56 -8.32 10.38
N ALA A 412 -10.60 -8.82 11.08
CA ALA A 412 -11.12 -8.19 12.30
C ALA A 412 -10.24 -8.41 13.53
N ASN A 413 -9.43 -9.49 13.54
CA ASN A 413 -8.77 -9.99 14.77
C ASN A 413 -7.26 -9.71 14.81
N LEU A 414 -6.69 -9.14 13.76
CA LEU A 414 -5.27 -8.85 13.70
C LEU A 414 -5.03 -7.52 13.01
N GLY A 415 -4.56 -6.56 13.80
CA GLY A 415 -4.11 -5.27 13.31
C GLY A 415 -2.85 -4.83 14.05
N TYR A 416 -2.07 -3.96 13.42
CA TYR A 416 -0.89 -3.39 14.07
C TYR A 416 -0.56 -2.02 13.50
N GLU A 417 0.07 -1.22 14.37
CA GLU A 417 0.69 0.06 14.01
C GLU A 417 2.19 -0.04 14.23
N ALA A 418 2.97 0.64 13.41
CA ALA A 418 4.42 0.61 13.56
C ALA A 418 5.07 1.94 13.17
N ILE A 419 6.23 2.22 13.77
CA ILE A 419 7.01 3.44 13.55
C ILE A 419 8.51 3.12 13.53
N GLY A 420 9.27 3.86 12.74
CA GLY A 420 10.71 3.72 12.65
C GLY A 420 11.15 2.67 11.63
N ILE A 421 12.14 1.85 11.96
CA ILE A 421 12.65 0.75 11.14
C ILE A 421 12.09 -0.56 11.69
N ILE A 422 11.24 -1.20 10.91
CA ILE A 422 10.62 -2.49 11.22
C ILE A 422 11.25 -3.52 10.28
N ASP A 423 12.20 -4.26 10.82
CA ASP A 423 13.01 -5.22 10.06
C ASP A 423 13.29 -6.42 10.95
N SER A 424 12.79 -7.59 10.54
CA SER A 424 12.92 -8.85 11.30
C SER A 424 14.37 -9.34 11.44
N SER A 425 15.30 -8.79 10.67
CA SER A 425 16.73 -9.10 10.80
C SER A 425 17.39 -8.42 12.01
N LEU A 426 16.72 -7.41 12.58
CA LEU A 426 17.18 -6.73 13.80
C LEU A 426 16.85 -7.56 15.04
N GLU A 427 17.63 -7.32 16.11
CA GLU A 427 17.29 -7.81 17.45
C GLU A 427 15.93 -7.24 17.86
N THR A 428 15.07 -8.08 18.46
CA THR A 428 13.74 -7.66 18.91
C THR A 428 13.46 -8.06 20.34
N VAL A 429 12.79 -7.17 21.07
CA VAL A 429 12.22 -7.45 22.39
C VAL A 429 10.72 -7.27 22.32
N GLY A 430 9.97 -8.36 22.55
CA GLY A 430 8.50 -8.36 22.54
C GLY A 430 7.93 -8.53 23.93
N VAL A 431 6.96 -7.69 24.31
CA VAL A 431 6.22 -7.75 25.56
C VAL A 431 4.73 -7.84 25.23
N PHE A 432 4.08 -8.89 25.73
CA PHE A 432 2.67 -9.20 25.43
C PHE A 432 1.86 -9.37 26.71
N CYS A 433 0.56 -9.02 26.65
CA CYS A 433 -0.39 -9.45 27.66
C CYS A 433 -0.59 -10.96 27.55
N GLU A 434 -0.59 -11.64 28.67
CA GLU A 434 -1.12 -13.00 28.78
C GLU A 434 -2.60 -12.89 29.14
N ASP A 435 -3.44 -13.75 28.56
CA ASP A 435 -4.84 -13.85 28.97
C ASP A 435 -4.94 -14.14 30.47
N ALA A 436 -5.82 -13.42 31.14
CA ALA A 436 -6.12 -13.58 32.55
C ALA A 436 -6.90 -14.89 32.84
N VAL A 437 -6.32 -16.03 32.48
CA VAL A 437 -6.78 -17.34 32.93
C VAL A 437 -5.57 -18.09 33.52
N SER A 438 -5.06 -17.59 34.55
CA SER A 438 -4.37 -18.20 35.68
C SER A 438 -3.47 -17.16 36.35
N ASP A 439 -3.80 -16.83 37.58
CA ASP A 439 -3.01 -16.16 38.61
C ASP A 439 -1.96 -15.09 38.20
N ALA A 440 -2.22 -13.90 38.70
CA ALA A 440 -1.36 -12.73 38.73
C ALA A 440 0.14 -13.07 38.76
N SER A 441 0.78 -12.96 37.62
CA SER A 441 2.19 -12.67 37.43
C SER A 441 2.82 -13.49 36.31
N SER A 442 2.85 -12.96 35.13
CA SER A 442 4.02 -13.02 34.23
C SER A 442 3.71 -12.49 32.86
N ALA A 443 4.29 -11.34 32.51
CA ALA A 443 4.48 -10.94 31.13
C ALA A 443 5.39 -11.97 30.47
N ALA A 444 4.95 -12.59 29.36
CA ALA A 444 5.76 -13.58 28.67
C ALA A 444 6.91 -12.91 27.92
N LEU A 445 8.10 -13.17 28.37
CA LEU A 445 9.35 -12.68 27.82
C LEU A 445 9.81 -13.56 26.65
N THR A 446 9.89 -13.04 25.44
CA THR A 446 10.58 -13.70 24.34
C THR A 446 11.63 -12.77 23.75
N ALA A 447 12.91 -13.03 24.10
CA ALA A 447 14.04 -12.48 23.36
C ALA A 447 14.27 -13.36 22.13
N GLY A 448 14.13 -12.81 20.93
CA GLY A 448 14.56 -13.46 19.70
C GLY A 448 16.06 -13.27 19.54
N ALA A 449 16.82 -14.37 19.67
CA ALA A 449 18.24 -14.33 19.38
C ALA A 449 18.46 -14.11 17.87
N ALA A 450 19.30 -13.15 17.51
CA ALA A 450 19.79 -12.99 16.14
C ALA A 450 20.50 -14.27 15.70
N VAL A 451 20.09 -14.84 14.58
CA VAL A 451 20.84 -15.93 13.94
C VAL A 451 22.06 -15.30 13.32
N GLY A 452 23.20 -15.42 13.99
CA GLY A 452 24.49 -14.98 13.48
C GLY A 452 24.87 -15.76 12.23
N ALA A 453 25.58 -15.10 11.33
CA ALA A 453 26.21 -15.72 10.17
C ALA A 453 27.08 -16.92 10.63
N PRO A 454 27.19 -17.98 9.84
CA PRO A 454 27.95 -19.17 10.24
C PRO A 454 29.44 -18.84 10.29
N SER A 455 30.01 -18.85 11.49
CA SER A 455 31.43 -19.00 11.69
C SER A 455 31.74 -20.50 11.66
N GLU A 456 32.68 -20.93 10.82
CA GLU A 456 33.17 -22.29 10.73
C GLU A 456 33.68 -22.79 12.09
N GLY A 457 33.18 -23.96 12.51
CA GLY A 457 33.85 -24.86 13.45
C GLY A 457 33.35 -24.85 14.88
N ALA A 458 32.34 -25.70 15.19
CA ALA A 458 32.27 -26.50 16.43
C ALA A 458 31.18 -27.57 16.28
N GLU A 459 31.58 -28.82 16.37
CA GLU A 459 30.69 -30.00 16.43
C GLU A 459 29.92 -30.05 17.76
N GLY A 460 28.63 -30.37 17.68
CA GLY A 460 27.87 -31.03 18.76
C GLY A 460 27.01 -30.16 19.66
N ALA A 461 25.74 -29.95 19.30
CA ALA A 461 24.61 -29.94 20.24
C ALA A 461 23.31 -30.14 19.44
N GLU A 462 22.54 -31.16 19.81
CA GLU A 462 21.26 -31.53 19.20
C GLU A 462 20.25 -30.40 19.34
N GLY A 463 19.80 -29.86 18.19
CA GLY A 463 18.78 -28.82 18.10
C GLY A 463 17.39 -29.42 18.16
N ALA A 464 16.52 -28.83 18.98
CA ALA A 464 15.08 -29.13 18.98
C ALA A 464 14.49 -28.75 17.62
N ALA A 465 13.97 -29.73 16.88
CA ALA A 465 13.34 -29.57 15.59
C ALA A 465 12.05 -28.76 15.70
N LEU A 466 11.91 -27.74 14.85
CA LEU A 466 10.64 -27.08 14.58
C LEU A 466 9.65 -28.10 14.00
N PRO A 467 8.34 -28.02 14.30
CA PRO A 467 7.35 -28.98 13.80
C PRO A 467 7.31 -28.95 12.28
N ASP A 468 7.34 -30.15 11.71
CA ASP A 468 7.41 -30.41 10.27
C ASP A 468 6.22 -29.79 9.50
N THR A 469 6.51 -28.75 8.74
CA THR A 469 5.54 -28.07 7.86
C THR A 469 4.97 -28.99 6.76
N ARG A 470 5.57 -30.17 6.53
CA ARG A 470 5.04 -31.21 5.64
C ARG A 470 3.73 -31.81 6.14
N ALA A 471 3.50 -31.84 7.46
CA ALA A 471 2.25 -32.33 8.03
C ALA A 471 1.07 -31.38 7.72
N LEU A 472 1.31 -30.07 7.63
CA LEU A 472 0.32 -29.08 7.22
C LEU A 472 0.02 -29.13 5.70
N LEU A 473 0.99 -29.48 4.87
CA LEU A 473 0.83 -29.68 3.42
C LEU A 473 0.10 -30.99 3.08
N ALA A 474 0.31 -32.06 3.85
CA ALA A 474 -0.37 -33.34 3.65
C ALA A 474 -1.86 -33.27 3.99
N ALA A 475 -2.26 -32.41 4.96
CA ALA A 475 -3.65 -32.22 5.33
C ALA A 475 -4.45 -31.41 4.27
N SER A 476 -3.78 -30.67 3.39
CA SER A 476 -4.44 -29.87 2.35
C SER A 476 -4.60 -30.59 1.00
N ALA A 477 -3.89 -31.71 0.78
CA ALA A 477 -3.90 -32.44 -0.49
C ALA A 477 -4.88 -33.62 -0.54
N GLY A 478 -5.51 -34.02 0.58
CA GLY A 478 -6.33 -35.20 0.70
C GLY A 478 -7.75 -34.91 1.17
N GLY A 479 -8.60 -34.36 0.32
CA GLY A 479 -9.96 -34.04 0.72
C GLY A 479 -11.02 -34.16 -0.36
N ALA A 480 -11.30 -35.39 -0.78
CA ALA A 480 -12.59 -35.70 -1.41
C ALA A 480 -13.01 -37.10 -0.98
N ALA A 481 -13.71 -37.25 0.13
CA ALA A 481 -14.80 -38.16 0.39
C ALA A 481 -15.14 -38.24 1.89
N GLY A 482 -16.41 -38.07 2.24
CA GLY A 482 -17.03 -38.64 3.43
C GLY A 482 -17.30 -37.67 4.58
N ALA A 483 -18.58 -37.25 4.69
CA ALA A 483 -19.16 -36.58 5.83
C ALA A 483 -19.00 -37.36 7.13
N GLY A 484 -18.54 -36.70 8.17
CA GLY A 484 -18.52 -37.18 9.53
C GLY A 484 -18.08 -36.07 10.46
N ALA A 485 -19.01 -35.53 11.25
CA ALA A 485 -18.71 -34.54 12.26
C ALA A 485 -17.74 -35.14 13.27
N ALA A 486 -16.47 -34.74 13.23
CA ALA A 486 -15.50 -34.98 14.28
C ALA A 486 -15.03 -33.63 14.78
N GLY A 487 -15.10 -33.45 16.10
CA GLY A 487 -14.78 -32.22 16.79
C GLY A 487 -13.38 -31.73 16.47
N ALA A 488 -13.22 -30.42 16.55
CA ALA A 488 -11.95 -29.73 16.42
C ALA A 488 -10.90 -30.41 17.32
N PRO A 489 -9.67 -30.70 16.82
CA PRO A 489 -8.61 -31.17 17.68
C PRO A 489 -8.29 -30.07 18.68
N GLY A 490 -8.45 -30.43 19.96
CA GLY A 490 -8.15 -29.54 21.08
C GLY A 490 -6.71 -29.08 21.02
N ASP A 491 -6.51 -27.80 21.32
CA ASP A 491 -5.26 -27.14 21.62
C ASP A 491 -4.59 -27.76 22.86
N GLU A 492 -3.94 -28.89 22.70
CA GLU A 492 -3.03 -29.46 23.66
C GLU A 492 -1.58 -29.39 23.19
N ALA A 493 -1.08 -28.20 22.99
CA ALA A 493 0.31 -27.82 23.12
C ALA A 493 0.30 -26.33 23.44
N GLY A 494 0.66 -25.93 24.65
CA GLY A 494 0.60 -24.57 25.19
C GLY A 494 1.29 -23.52 24.32
N GLY A 495 0.68 -23.19 23.20
CA GLY A 495 1.11 -22.13 22.31
C GLY A 495 0.76 -20.78 22.94
N LYS A 496 1.79 -19.95 23.19
CA LYS A 496 1.61 -18.57 23.65
C LYS A 496 0.63 -17.83 22.73
N ARG A 497 -0.39 -17.21 23.31
CA ARG A 497 -1.32 -16.34 22.60
C ARG A 497 -0.71 -14.95 22.54
N TYR A 498 -0.54 -14.42 21.34
CA TYR A 498 -0.06 -13.05 21.11
C TYR A 498 -1.26 -12.15 20.83
N GLU A 499 -2.02 -11.81 21.88
CA GLU A 499 -3.25 -11.05 21.73
C GLU A 499 -2.98 -9.56 21.59
N ARG A 500 -2.24 -8.97 22.52
CA ARG A 500 -1.92 -7.54 22.51
C ARG A 500 -0.49 -7.36 23.01
N GLY A 501 0.30 -6.50 22.38
CA GLY A 501 1.67 -6.30 22.81
C GLY A 501 2.43 -5.20 22.08
N VAL A 502 3.66 -5.01 22.51
CA VAL A 502 4.63 -4.12 21.88
C VAL A 502 5.92 -4.87 21.54
N VAL A 503 6.48 -4.58 20.37
CA VAL A 503 7.79 -5.11 19.96
C VAL A 503 8.72 -3.95 19.65
N PHE A 504 9.88 -3.96 20.30
CA PHE A 504 10.97 -3.02 20.07
C PHE A 504 11.98 -3.65 19.11
N TYR A 505 12.40 -2.91 18.10
CA TYR A 505 13.45 -3.28 17.15
C TYR A 505 14.73 -2.52 17.51
N LEU A 506 15.83 -3.23 17.67
CA LEU A 506 17.07 -2.70 18.20
C LEU A 506 18.20 -2.73 17.17
N ARG A 507 18.97 -1.65 17.12
CA ARG A 507 20.25 -1.59 16.46
C ARG A 507 21.29 -1.05 17.45
N GLU A 508 22.33 -1.84 17.76
CA GLU A 508 23.36 -1.47 18.71
C GLU A 508 22.77 -1.00 20.07
N ARG A 509 21.79 -1.75 20.60
CA ARG A 509 21.03 -1.46 21.83
C ARG A 509 20.11 -0.23 21.79
N ARG A 510 20.07 0.47 20.66
CA ARG A 510 19.18 1.61 20.45
C ARG A 510 17.86 1.14 19.82
N VAL A 511 16.74 1.60 20.33
CA VAL A 511 15.43 1.38 19.72
C VAL A 511 15.34 2.20 18.42
N VAL A 512 15.22 1.52 17.28
CA VAL A 512 15.08 2.11 15.96
C VAL A 512 13.71 1.88 15.34
N GLY A 513 12.90 1.02 15.96
CA GLY A 513 11.52 0.75 15.54
C GLY A 513 10.67 0.24 16.69
N VAL A 514 9.37 0.52 16.62
CA VAL A 514 8.36 0.05 17.58
C VAL A 514 7.15 -0.45 16.80
N LEU A 515 6.68 -1.65 17.12
CA LEU A 515 5.47 -2.25 16.56
C LEU A 515 4.46 -2.46 17.71
N LEU A 516 3.26 -1.94 17.52
CA LEU A 516 2.11 -2.08 18.41
C LEU A 516 1.19 -3.14 17.83
N TRP A 517 1.13 -4.32 18.46
CA TRP A 517 0.38 -5.47 18.01
C TRP A 517 -0.99 -5.53 18.67
N ASN A 518 -2.07 -5.42 17.88
CA ASN A 518 -3.45 -5.28 18.37
C ASN A 518 -3.61 -4.20 19.46
N LEU A 519 -2.75 -3.19 19.40
CA LEU A 519 -2.69 -2.09 20.34
C LEU A 519 -2.72 -0.77 19.54
N PHE A 520 -3.77 0.01 19.74
CA PHE A 520 -4.03 1.22 18.97
C PHE A 520 -3.98 2.45 19.89
N ASN A 521 -3.95 3.65 19.26
CA ASN A 521 -3.97 4.93 19.97
C ASN A 521 -2.77 5.19 20.91
N ARG A 522 -1.70 4.39 20.84
CA ARG A 522 -0.46 4.54 21.64
C ARG A 522 0.74 5.03 20.81
N MET A 523 0.51 5.47 19.59
CA MET A 523 1.58 5.91 18.67
C MET A 523 2.36 7.13 19.22
N HIS A 524 1.74 7.97 20.06
CA HIS A 524 2.42 9.09 20.72
C HIS A 524 3.50 8.61 21.70
N VAL A 525 3.24 7.52 22.44
CA VAL A 525 4.24 6.87 23.33
C VAL A 525 5.35 6.27 22.47
N ALA A 526 5.01 5.56 21.40
CA ALA A 526 5.99 4.96 20.49
C ALA A 526 6.94 6.02 19.88
N ARG A 527 6.43 7.22 19.54
CA ARG A 527 7.28 8.34 19.09
C ARG A 527 8.25 8.83 20.15
N GLN A 528 7.81 8.93 21.40
CA GLN A 528 8.69 9.33 22.52
C GLN A 528 9.78 8.29 22.77
N VAL A 529 9.42 7.00 22.77
CA VAL A 529 10.36 5.88 22.90
C VAL A 529 11.39 5.90 21.77
N LEU A 530 10.95 6.07 20.52
CA LEU A 530 11.85 6.15 19.38
C LEU A 530 12.79 7.35 19.48
N ALA A 531 12.29 8.52 19.91
CA ALA A 531 13.08 9.74 20.06
C ALA A 531 14.17 9.61 21.14
N GLN A 532 13.87 8.97 22.27
CA GLN A 532 14.85 8.72 23.32
C GLN A 532 15.87 7.66 22.89
N GLY A 533 15.41 6.56 22.34
CA GLY A 533 16.18 5.51 21.68
C GLY A 533 16.90 4.53 22.61
N GLU A 534 17.49 4.97 23.72
CA GLU A 534 18.25 4.12 24.64
C GLU A 534 17.55 3.96 25.99
N PHE A 535 17.50 2.73 26.48
CA PHE A 535 16.81 2.37 27.72
C PHE A 535 17.57 1.24 28.44
N ASP A 536 17.60 1.32 29.77
CA ASP A 536 18.19 0.28 30.63
C ASP A 536 17.28 -0.96 30.70
N ASP A 537 15.95 -0.76 30.70
CA ASP A 537 14.95 -1.82 30.81
C ASP A 537 13.75 -1.55 29.90
N LEU A 538 13.63 -2.32 28.81
CA LEU A 538 12.51 -2.23 27.87
C LEU A 538 11.20 -2.80 28.42
N PHE A 539 11.23 -3.59 29.48
CA PHE A 539 10.01 -4.10 30.12
C PHE A 539 9.32 -2.99 30.91
N GLU A 540 10.10 -2.14 31.59
CA GLU A 540 9.56 -0.94 32.22
C GLU A 540 9.00 0.04 31.18
N VAL A 541 9.67 0.17 30.02
CA VAL A 541 9.17 0.97 28.90
C VAL A 541 7.84 0.43 28.36
N ALA A 542 7.69 -0.89 28.27
CA ALA A 542 6.46 -1.52 27.79
C ALA A 542 5.23 -1.18 28.66
N LYS A 543 5.42 -0.93 29.95
CA LYS A 543 4.32 -0.51 30.86
C LYS A 543 3.70 0.84 30.47
N LEU A 544 4.46 1.70 29.80
CA LEU A 544 3.96 2.99 29.30
C LEU A 544 2.86 2.85 28.24
N PHE A 545 2.74 1.67 27.64
CA PHE A 545 1.74 1.38 26.61
C PHE A 545 0.41 0.89 27.18
N SER A 546 0.29 0.74 28.52
CA SER A 546 -0.96 0.31 29.20
C SER A 546 -1.56 -0.94 28.59
N LEU A 547 -0.75 -2.01 28.47
CA LEU A 547 -1.13 -3.23 27.74
C LEU A 547 -2.41 -3.91 28.29
N HIS A 548 -2.81 -3.63 29.52
CA HIS A 548 -3.95 -4.22 30.23
C HIS A 548 -5.21 -3.35 30.23
N GLU A 549 -5.15 -2.13 29.68
CA GLU A 549 -6.32 -1.25 29.59
C GLU A 549 -7.08 -1.52 28.30
N ASP A 550 -8.39 -1.70 28.39
CA ASP A 550 -9.30 -1.71 27.26
C ASP A 550 -9.54 -0.27 26.81
N ASP A 551 -9.29 0.02 25.55
CA ASP A 551 -9.53 1.34 24.93
C ASP A 551 -11.00 1.56 24.59
#